data_e06198f8ffca0eb9adadb14206247b89
#
_entry.id   e06198f8ffca0eb9adadb14206247b89
#
_cell.length_a   1.000
_cell.length_b   1.000
_cell.length_c   1.000
_cell.angle_alpha   90.00
_cell.angle_beta   90.00
_cell.angle_gamma   90.00
#
_symmetry.space_group_name_H-M   'P 1'
#
loop_
_entity.id
_entity.type
_entity.pdbx_description
1 polymer ?
#
loop_
_entity_poly.entity_id
_entity_poly.type
_entity_poly.pdbx_seq_one_letter_code
_entity_poly.pdbx_strand_id
1 'polypeptide(L)'
;YIRSCTQKMQEIGKKVHVRVEEYYINDSIRTIDRLGEYAVVSYFPNYPMRVRQILVKRAFDVLICIVLIPIYFVLFVVAAFFTYAESPGKILISTIKIGKNGRRFYQYRFRVFRLDAEERMKSGKSPYTKIGRVLEMLHLDGMPLLINVIYGDMSLVGPKSPTVEKFLQYSAQQRKNLCVQTGVV
;
A
#
# COMPACT_ATOMS: atom_id res chain seq x y z
N TYR A 1 3.32 27.22 16.64
CA TYR A 1 3.90 27.06 15.29
C TYR A 1 4.76 25.79 15.19
N ILE A 2 5.74 25.62 16.08
CA ILE A 2 6.65 24.44 16.07
C ILE A 2 5.87 23.12 16.24
N ARG A 3 4.90 23.05 17.18
CA ARG A 3 4.05 21.85 17.37
C ARG A 3 3.28 21.46 16.10
N SER A 4 2.66 22.42 15.44
CA SER A 4 1.89 22.16 14.22
C SER A 4 2.79 21.69 13.07
N CYS A 5 4.01 22.23 12.96
CA CYS A 5 4.98 21.83 11.96
C CYS A 5 5.55 20.43 12.24
N THR A 6 5.89 20.14 13.49
CA THR A 6 6.37 18.83 13.93
C THR A 6 5.31 17.74 13.70
N GLN A 7 4.05 18.04 14.02
CA GLN A 7 2.94 17.12 13.82
C GLN A 7 2.72 16.81 12.34
N LYS A 8 2.75 17.83 11.47
CA LYS A 8 2.65 17.65 10.01
C LYS A 8 3.78 16.79 9.43
N MET A 9 5.00 16.99 9.90
CA MET A 9 6.16 16.19 9.45
C MET A 9 6.09 14.74 9.92
N GLN A 10 5.58 14.51 11.16
CA GLN A 10 5.33 13.15 11.65
C GLN A 10 4.23 12.43 10.85
N GLU A 11 3.20 13.16 10.42
CA GLU A 11 2.13 12.62 9.56
C GLU A 11 2.65 12.16 8.19
N ILE A 12 3.72 12.80 7.70
CA ILE A 12 4.40 12.44 6.45
C ILE A 12 5.43 11.30 6.68
N GLY A 13 5.57 10.81 7.93
CA GLY A 13 6.50 9.74 8.27
C GLY A 13 7.98 10.17 8.30
N LYS A 14 8.26 11.46 8.39
CA LYS A 14 9.63 11.99 8.47
C LYS A 14 10.09 12.11 9.91
N LYS A 15 11.36 11.78 10.14
CA LYS A 15 12.03 12.01 11.42
C LYS A 15 12.25 13.52 11.59
N VAL A 16 11.82 14.07 12.70
CA VAL A 16 11.96 15.49 13.00
C VAL A 16 12.82 15.65 14.24
N HIS A 17 13.85 16.49 14.14
CA HIS A 17 14.71 16.86 15.23
C HIS A 17 14.36 18.29 15.66
N VAL A 18 13.99 18.46 16.91
CA VAL A 18 13.67 19.77 17.47
C VAL A 18 14.63 20.05 18.61
N ARG A 19 15.23 21.24 18.63
CA ARG A 19 16.02 21.71 19.78
C ARG A 19 15.08 21.90 20.97
N VAL A 20 15.40 21.31 22.11
CA VAL A 20 14.64 21.44 23.33
C VAL A 20 15.13 22.65 24.11
N GLU A 21 14.31 23.66 24.20
CA GLU A 21 14.30 24.59 25.31
C GLU A 21 13.28 24.07 26.33
N GLU A 22 13.74 23.53 27.37
CA GLU A 22 13.27 22.94 28.63
C GLU A 22 11.78 22.61 28.91
N TYR A 23 10.79 22.83 28.08
CA TYR A 23 9.41 22.86 28.57
C TYR A 23 8.32 21.99 27.97
N TYR A 24 8.51 20.98 27.08
CA TYR A 24 7.34 20.19 26.64
C TYR A 24 7.62 18.71 26.43
N ILE A 25 7.31 17.90 27.47
CA ILE A 25 7.32 16.45 27.41
C ILE A 25 5.87 15.95 27.25
N ASN A 26 5.53 15.37 26.10
CA ASN A 26 4.29 14.66 25.88
C ASN A 26 4.49 13.35 25.08
N ASP A 27 3.66 12.35 25.36
CA ASP A 27 3.73 10.90 25.22
C ASP A 27 4.07 10.22 23.86
N SER A 28 4.87 10.78 23.00
CA SER A 28 5.40 10.05 21.82
C SER A 28 6.78 9.46 22.14
N ILE A 29 7.10 8.28 21.60
CA ILE A 29 8.40 7.62 21.77
C ILE A 29 9.51 8.59 21.36
N ARG A 30 10.35 8.94 22.31
CA ARG A 30 11.38 9.96 22.18
C ARG A 30 12.74 9.35 22.50
N THR A 31 13.69 9.63 21.68
CA THR A 31 15.09 9.49 22.09
C THR A 31 15.68 10.89 22.19
N ILE A 32 16.39 11.15 23.29
CA ILE A 32 17.18 12.36 23.44
C ILE A 32 18.56 12.00 22.88
N ASP A 33 18.86 12.55 21.72
CA ASP A 33 20.17 12.40 21.09
C ASP A 33 20.97 13.71 21.28
N ARG A 34 22.28 13.62 21.38
CA ARG A 34 23.16 14.80 21.37
C ARG A 34 23.66 15.03 19.95
N LEU A 35 23.41 16.21 19.40
CA LEU A 35 23.99 16.71 18.17
C LEU A 35 24.97 17.85 18.52
N GLY A 36 26.24 17.49 18.72
CA GLY A 36 27.24 18.40 19.23
C GLY A 36 26.91 18.81 20.68
N GLU A 37 26.87 20.09 20.95
CA GLU A 37 26.58 20.66 22.30
C GLU A 37 25.06 20.73 22.59
N TYR A 38 24.19 20.46 21.62
CA TYR A 38 22.75 20.61 21.76
C TYR A 38 22.06 19.27 22.05
N ALA A 39 21.21 19.25 23.07
CA ALA A 39 20.27 18.16 23.30
C ALA A 39 19.11 18.30 22.31
N VAL A 40 18.88 17.26 21.53
CA VAL A 40 17.85 17.23 20.49
C VAL A 40 16.87 16.10 20.78
N VAL A 41 15.57 16.41 20.80
CA VAL A 41 14.53 15.38 20.89
C VAL A 41 14.18 14.92 19.49
N SER A 42 14.36 13.62 19.27
CA SER A 42 13.99 12.97 18.02
C SER A 42 12.58 12.39 18.15
N TYR A 43 11.67 12.88 17.32
CA TYR A 43 10.32 12.34 17.22
C TYR A 43 10.28 11.29 16.11
N PHE A 44 9.91 10.07 16.46
CA PHE A 44 9.73 9.00 15.48
C PHE A 44 8.25 8.88 15.11
N PRO A 45 7.90 8.50 13.87
CA PRO A 45 6.55 8.07 13.56
C PRO A 45 6.18 6.87 14.46
N ASN A 46 4.91 6.73 14.82
CA ASN A 46 4.40 5.82 15.86
C ASN A 46 4.72 4.32 15.68
N TYR A 47 5.42 3.93 14.61
CA TYR A 47 5.89 2.57 14.38
C TYR A 47 7.34 2.60 13.89
N PRO A 48 8.32 2.83 14.78
CA PRO A 48 9.72 2.76 14.39
C PRO A 48 10.12 1.27 14.24
N MET A 49 9.84 0.69 13.09
CA MET A 49 10.53 -0.55 12.73
C MET A 49 12.02 -0.25 12.63
N ARG A 50 12.83 -0.97 13.38
CA ARG A 50 14.29 -0.90 13.24
C ARG A 50 14.66 -1.28 11.80
N VAL A 51 15.68 -0.68 11.23
CA VAL A 51 16.17 -0.96 9.87
C VAL A 51 16.32 -2.47 9.63
N ARG A 52 16.87 -3.19 10.62
CA ARG A 52 16.99 -4.65 10.59
C ARG A 52 15.64 -5.37 10.42
N GLN A 53 14.60 -4.93 11.12
CA GLN A 53 13.26 -5.52 11.01
C GLN A 53 12.64 -5.26 9.63
N ILE A 54 12.87 -4.07 9.06
CA ILE A 54 12.42 -3.75 7.69
C ILE A 54 13.11 -4.64 6.67
N LEU A 55 14.43 -4.85 6.81
CA LEU A 55 15.20 -5.72 5.92
C LEU A 55 14.75 -7.18 6.02
N VAL A 56 14.60 -7.70 7.25
CA VAL A 56 14.12 -9.06 7.47
C VAL A 56 12.72 -9.24 6.90
N LYS A 57 11.80 -8.32 7.20
CA LYS A 57 10.45 -8.34 6.63
C LYS A 57 10.49 -8.35 5.10
N ARG A 58 11.33 -7.50 4.49
CA ARG A 58 11.47 -7.41 3.05
C ARG A 58 12.00 -8.71 2.44
N ALA A 59 13.01 -9.31 3.07
CA ALA A 59 13.54 -10.61 2.65
C ALA A 59 12.46 -11.69 2.66
N PHE A 60 11.64 -11.76 3.71
CA PHE A 60 10.51 -12.68 3.79
C PHE A 60 9.44 -12.40 2.70
N ASP A 61 9.06 -11.13 2.49
CA ASP A 61 8.10 -10.76 1.45
C ASP A 61 8.57 -11.24 0.07
N VAL A 62 9.84 -10.99 -0.27
CA VAL A 62 10.42 -11.40 -1.56
C VAL A 62 10.54 -12.91 -1.68
N LEU A 63 11.00 -13.60 -0.62
CA LEU A 63 11.15 -15.04 -0.61
C LEU A 63 9.81 -15.76 -0.83
N ILE A 64 8.77 -15.32 -0.14
CA ILE A 64 7.41 -15.86 -0.33
C ILE A 64 6.92 -15.58 -1.76
N CYS A 65 7.18 -14.38 -2.30
CA CYS A 65 6.82 -14.08 -3.69
C CYS A 65 7.52 -15.02 -4.67
N ILE A 66 8.81 -15.32 -4.50
CA ILE A 66 9.56 -16.23 -5.37
C ILE A 66 8.94 -17.63 -5.36
N VAL A 67 8.50 -18.11 -4.20
CA VAL A 67 7.83 -19.43 -4.08
C VAL A 67 6.43 -19.42 -4.70
N LEU A 68 5.68 -18.33 -4.55
CA LEU A 68 4.31 -18.22 -5.04
C LEU A 68 4.23 -17.94 -6.55
N ILE A 69 5.18 -17.22 -7.12
CA ILE A 69 5.16 -16.80 -8.53
C ILE A 69 4.96 -17.97 -9.49
N PRO A 70 5.68 -19.11 -9.42
CA PRO A 70 5.48 -20.21 -10.37
C PRO A 70 4.05 -20.75 -10.34
N ILE A 71 3.46 -20.88 -9.13
CA ILE A 71 2.09 -21.36 -8.95
C ILE A 71 1.08 -20.35 -9.52
N TYR A 72 1.26 -19.07 -9.13
CA TYR A 72 0.40 -18.00 -9.62
C TYR A 72 0.57 -17.72 -11.11
N PHE A 73 1.76 -17.98 -11.69
CA PHE A 73 1.98 -17.82 -13.13
C PHE A 73 1.10 -18.75 -13.96
N VAL A 74 1.00 -20.02 -13.58
CA VAL A 74 0.11 -20.98 -14.25
C VAL A 74 -1.36 -20.52 -14.15
N LEU A 75 -1.80 -20.16 -12.94
CA LEU A 75 -3.16 -19.64 -12.72
C LEU A 75 -3.40 -18.33 -13.49
N PHE A 76 -2.38 -17.47 -13.56
CA PHE A 76 -2.43 -16.22 -14.32
C PHE A 76 -2.66 -16.47 -15.81
N VAL A 77 -1.93 -17.39 -16.42
CA VAL A 77 -2.07 -17.73 -17.85
C VAL A 77 -3.47 -18.28 -18.14
N VAL A 78 -3.96 -19.18 -17.28
CA VAL A 78 -5.30 -19.76 -17.41
C VAL A 78 -6.38 -18.65 -17.27
N ALA A 79 -6.29 -17.83 -16.23
CA ALA A 79 -7.22 -16.72 -16.01
C ALA A 79 -7.19 -15.69 -17.16
N ALA A 80 -5.99 -15.37 -17.65
CA ALA A 80 -5.80 -14.45 -18.77
C ALA A 80 -6.45 -14.96 -20.05
N PHE A 81 -6.25 -16.25 -20.37
CA PHE A 81 -6.84 -16.89 -21.54
C PHE A 81 -8.36 -16.82 -21.52
N PHE A 82 -8.99 -17.24 -20.43
CA PHE A 82 -10.44 -17.22 -20.31
C PHE A 82 -11.02 -15.81 -20.27
N THR A 83 -10.35 -14.87 -19.59
CA THR A 83 -10.78 -13.45 -19.56
C THR A 83 -10.76 -12.86 -20.97
N TYR A 84 -9.71 -13.14 -21.73
CA TYR A 84 -9.56 -12.67 -23.11
C TYR A 84 -10.61 -13.31 -24.05
N ALA A 85 -10.83 -14.62 -23.91
CA ALA A 85 -11.85 -15.34 -24.70
C ALA A 85 -13.27 -14.84 -24.46
N GLU A 86 -13.61 -14.47 -23.21
CA GLU A 86 -14.96 -13.96 -22.86
C GLU A 86 -15.15 -12.48 -23.25
N SER A 87 -14.13 -11.65 -23.10
CA SER A 87 -14.17 -10.22 -23.36
C SER A 87 -12.81 -9.75 -23.88
N PRO A 88 -12.62 -9.72 -25.23
CA PRO A 88 -11.35 -9.26 -25.81
C PRO A 88 -10.99 -7.85 -25.35
N GLY A 89 -9.72 -7.65 -24.94
CA GLY A 89 -9.21 -6.37 -24.47
C GLY A 89 -8.13 -6.53 -23.40
N LYS A 90 -7.83 -5.43 -22.68
CA LYS A 90 -6.79 -5.44 -21.64
C LYS A 90 -7.15 -6.43 -20.52
N ILE A 91 -6.26 -7.35 -20.22
CA ILE A 91 -6.42 -8.37 -19.18
C ILE A 91 -6.13 -7.77 -17.80
N LEU A 92 -5.15 -6.87 -17.74
CA LEU A 92 -4.76 -6.17 -16.53
C LEU A 92 -5.26 -4.74 -16.55
N ILE A 93 -5.70 -4.28 -15.40
CA ILE A 93 -6.01 -2.89 -15.11
C ILE A 93 -5.00 -2.35 -14.10
N SER A 94 -4.60 -1.08 -14.28
CA SER A 94 -3.76 -0.37 -13.34
C SER A 94 -4.55 0.76 -12.71
N THR A 95 -4.47 0.88 -11.39
CA THR A 95 -5.09 1.99 -10.64
C THR A 95 -4.04 2.69 -9.81
N ILE A 96 -4.09 4.04 -9.77
CA ILE A 96 -3.20 4.82 -8.93
C ILE A 96 -3.65 4.68 -7.47
N LYS A 97 -2.73 4.25 -6.63
CA LYS A 97 -2.92 4.09 -5.18
C LYS A 97 -1.87 4.85 -4.41
N ILE A 98 -2.16 5.08 -3.14
CA ILE A 98 -1.23 5.73 -2.22
C ILE A 98 -0.61 4.65 -1.34
N GLY A 99 0.71 4.60 -1.36
CA GLY A 99 1.53 3.69 -0.56
C GLY A 99 2.21 4.40 0.61
N LYS A 100 3.33 3.82 1.04
CA LYS A 100 4.12 4.33 2.17
C LYS A 100 4.47 5.81 2.00
N ASN A 101 4.28 6.57 3.08
CA ASN A 101 4.58 8.01 3.17
C ASN A 101 3.87 8.87 2.10
N GLY A 102 2.70 8.43 1.63
CA GLY A 102 1.93 9.18 0.62
C GLY A 102 2.44 9.06 -0.81
N ARG A 103 3.41 8.16 -1.08
CA ARG A 103 3.92 7.93 -2.44
C ARG A 103 2.86 7.30 -3.31
N ARG A 104 2.67 7.82 -4.52
CA ARG A 104 1.78 7.24 -5.52
C ARG A 104 2.48 6.09 -6.23
N PHE A 105 1.72 5.01 -6.50
CA PHE A 105 2.18 3.89 -7.32
C PHE A 105 1.03 3.31 -8.13
N TYR A 106 1.36 2.53 -9.17
CA TYR A 106 0.38 1.82 -9.99
C TYR A 106 0.15 0.44 -9.41
N GLN A 107 -1.09 0.19 -8.96
CA GLN A 107 -1.53 -1.11 -8.48
C GLN A 107 -2.09 -1.91 -9.65
N TYR A 108 -1.56 -3.09 -9.91
CA TYR A 108 -2.00 -3.97 -10.99
C TYR A 108 -2.97 -5.02 -10.46
N ARG A 109 -4.11 -5.19 -11.17
CA ARG A 109 -5.10 -6.22 -10.89
C ARG A 109 -5.64 -6.83 -12.17
N PHE A 110 -6.22 -8.04 -12.07
CA PHE A 110 -7.01 -8.59 -13.17
C PHE A 110 -8.27 -7.76 -13.42
N ARG A 111 -8.65 -7.66 -14.70
CA ARG A 111 -9.93 -7.09 -15.08
C ARG A 111 -11.03 -8.11 -14.79
N VAL A 112 -11.87 -7.82 -13.83
CA VAL A 112 -13.05 -8.63 -13.47
C VAL A 112 -14.32 -8.17 -14.16
N PHE A 113 -14.35 -6.91 -14.64
CA PHE A 113 -15.48 -6.32 -15.34
C PHE A 113 -15.34 -6.45 -16.86
N ARG A 114 -16.47 -6.57 -17.52
CA ARG A 114 -16.58 -6.49 -18.99
C ARG A 114 -16.29 -5.07 -19.46
N LEU A 115 -15.93 -4.90 -20.74
CA LEU A 115 -15.74 -3.58 -21.32
C LEU A 115 -17.04 -2.77 -21.40
N ASP A 116 -18.16 -3.47 -21.58
CA ASP A 116 -19.54 -2.93 -21.61
C ASP A 116 -20.21 -2.91 -20.22
N ALA A 117 -19.43 -2.90 -19.14
CA ALA A 117 -19.93 -3.03 -17.76
C ALA A 117 -20.90 -1.91 -17.38
N GLU A 118 -20.65 -0.67 -17.80
CA GLU A 118 -21.52 0.48 -17.49
C GLU A 118 -22.89 0.37 -18.17
N GLU A 119 -22.94 -0.03 -19.44
CA GLU A 119 -24.17 -0.22 -20.18
C GLU A 119 -24.98 -1.39 -19.60
N ARG A 120 -24.31 -2.44 -19.21
CA ARG A 120 -24.92 -3.62 -18.56
C ARG A 120 -25.50 -3.27 -17.20
N MET A 121 -24.81 -2.47 -16.38
CA MET A 121 -25.37 -1.98 -15.12
C MET A 121 -26.64 -1.17 -15.31
N LYS A 122 -26.67 -0.28 -16.32
CA LYS A 122 -27.86 0.50 -16.67
C LYS A 122 -29.03 -0.39 -17.11
N SER A 123 -28.75 -1.53 -17.74
CA SER A 123 -29.77 -2.50 -18.20
C SER A 123 -30.05 -3.59 -17.15
N GLY A 124 -29.63 -3.46 -15.91
CA GLY A 124 -29.87 -4.43 -14.84
C GLY A 124 -29.13 -5.77 -15.01
N LYS A 125 -28.18 -5.87 -15.94
CA LYS A 125 -27.41 -7.08 -16.19
C LYS A 125 -26.11 -7.06 -15.39
N SER A 126 -25.56 -8.25 -15.08
CA SER A 126 -24.28 -8.37 -14.37
C SER A 126 -23.15 -7.74 -15.17
N PRO A 127 -22.35 -6.83 -14.57
CA PRO A 127 -21.21 -6.20 -15.22
C PRO A 127 -19.96 -7.10 -15.27
N TYR A 128 -19.96 -8.20 -14.52
CA TYR A 128 -18.83 -9.10 -14.40
C TYR A 128 -18.68 -10.03 -15.61
N THR A 129 -17.44 -10.37 -15.94
CA THR A 129 -17.17 -11.58 -16.73
C THR A 129 -17.44 -12.81 -15.86
N LYS A 130 -17.74 -13.99 -16.46
CA LYS A 130 -17.94 -15.23 -15.69
C LYS A 130 -16.67 -15.57 -14.89
N ILE A 131 -15.52 -15.51 -15.55
CA ILE A 131 -14.21 -15.72 -14.93
C ILE A 131 -13.89 -14.61 -13.93
N GLY A 132 -14.17 -13.35 -14.23
CA GLY A 132 -13.95 -12.24 -13.30
C GLY A 132 -14.68 -12.43 -11.97
N ARG A 133 -15.90 -12.96 -12.00
CA ARG A 133 -16.65 -13.30 -10.78
C ARG A 133 -15.96 -14.40 -9.96
N VAL A 134 -15.44 -15.43 -10.62
CA VAL A 134 -14.70 -16.52 -9.96
C VAL A 134 -13.41 -15.98 -9.36
N LEU A 135 -12.65 -15.17 -10.12
CA LEU A 135 -11.41 -14.55 -9.64
C LEU A 135 -11.65 -13.66 -8.42
N GLU A 136 -12.71 -12.86 -8.43
CA GLU A 136 -13.07 -12.01 -7.30
C GLU A 136 -13.50 -12.83 -6.08
N MET A 137 -14.34 -13.86 -6.29
CA MET A 137 -14.81 -14.75 -5.22
C MET A 137 -13.66 -15.51 -4.54
N LEU A 138 -12.65 -15.92 -5.31
CA LEU A 138 -11.46 -16.60 -4.81
C LEU A 138 -10.34 -15.64 -4.42
N HIS A 139 -10.56 -14.32 -4.51
CA HIS A 139 -9.54 -13.27 -4.30
C HIS A 139 -8.29 -13.41 -5.18
N LEU A 140 -8.42 -14.06 -6.32
CA LEU A 140 -7.34 -14.27 -7.29
C LEU A 140 -7.17 -13.08 -8.25
N ASP A 141 -8.08 -12.13 -8.25
CA ASP A 141 -7.97 -10.85 -8.99
C ASP A 141 -6.74 -10.03 -8.55
N GLY A 142 -6.28 -10.26 -7.30
CA GLY A 142 -5.09 -9.64 -6.72
C GLY A 142 -3.76 -10.31 -7.07
N MET A 143 -3.70 -11.40 -7.84
CA MET A 143 -2.42 -12.06 -8.18
C MET A 143 -1.37 -11.09 -8.77
N PRO A 144 -1.71 -10.15 -9.66
CA PRO A 144 -0.72 -9.21 -10.19
C PRO A 144 -0.12 -8.28 -9.15
N LEU A 145 -0.70 -8.18 -7.94
CA LEU A 145 -0.14 -7.39 -6.83
C LEU A 145 1.23 -7.90 -6.37
N LEU A 146 1.55 -9.19 -6.60
CA LEU A 146 2.88 -9.72 -6.31
C LEU A 146 3.98 -8.99 -7.08
N ILE A 147 3.67 -8.47 -8.27
CA ILE A 147 4.57 -7.63 -9.04
C ILE A 147 4.89 -6.35 -8.25
N ASN A 148 3.87 -5.72 -7.66
CA ASN A 148 4.07 -4.52 -6.82
C ASN A 148 4.87 -4.83 -5.55
N VAL A 149 4.72 -6.06 -5.00
CA VAL A 149 5.53 -6.48 -3.86
C VAL A 149 7.01 -6.62 -4.27
N ILE A 150 7.31 -7.21 -5.43
CA ILE A 150 8.68 -7.36 -5.93
C ILE A 150 9.32 -6.00 -6.21
N TYR A 151 8.59 -5.07 -6.82
CA TYR A 151 9.08 -3.71 -7.06
C TYR A 151 9.28 -2.90 -5.78
N GLY A 152 8.69 -3.33 -4.66
CA GLY A 152 8.83 -2.65 -3.38
C GLY A 152 7.79 -1.58 -3.13
N ASP A 153 6.78 -1.45 -3.97
CA ASP A 153 5.68 -0.52 -3.76
C ASP A 153 4.72 -1.02 -2.67
N MET A 154 4.61 -2.35 -2.54
CA MET A 154 3.77 -3.02 -1.55
C MET A 154 4.55 -4.06 -0.73
N SER A 155 3.94 -4.53 0.34
CA SER A 155 4.34 -5.69 1.14
C SER A 155 3.26 -6.76 1.05
N LEU A 156 3.55 -8.01 1.42
CA LEU A 156 2.52 -9.04 1.51
C LEU A 156 1.49 -8.69 2.58
N VAL A 157 1.95 -8.26 3.75
CA VAL A 157 1.09 -7.91 4.89
C VAL A 157 1.27 -6.43 5.24
N GLY A 158 0.16 -5.70 5.29
CA GLY A 158 0.17 -4.28 5.63
C GLY A 158 -1.21 -3.62 5.50
N PRO A 159 -1.33 -2.34 5.85
CA PRO A 159 -2.58 -1.62 5.71
C PRO A 159 -2.97 -1.48 4.24
N LYS A 160 -4.26 -1.51 3.96
CA LYS A 160 -4.81 -1.40 2.61
C LYS A 160 -4.45 -0.06 1.96
N SER A 161 -3.96 -0.11 0.72
CA SER A 161 -3.64 1.09 -0.07
C SER A 161 -4.91 1.86 -0.45
N PRO A 162 -5.10 3.12 -0.02
CA PRO A 162 -6.24 3.93 -0.41
C PRO A 162 -6.11 4.43 -1.85
N THR A 163 -7.24 4.74 -2.47
CA THR A 163 -7.27 5.57 -3.69
C THR A 163 -6.87 7.01 -3.36
N VAL A 164 -6.47 7.79 -4.37
CA VAL A 164 -6.12 9.21 -4.18
C VAL A 164 -7.26 9.98 -3.54
N GLU A 165 -8.50 9.74 -4.00
CA GLU A 165 -9.70 10.39 -3.47
C GLU A 165 -9.95 10.09 -2.00
N LYS A 166 -9.86 8.80 -1.61
CA LYS A 166 -9.98 8.38 -0.21
C LYS A 166 -8.88 8.94 0.66
N PHE A 167 -7.65 9.01 0.15
CA PHE A 167 -6.52 9.58 0.89
C PHE A 167 -6.73 11.06 1.22
N LEU A 168 -7.34 11.83 0.32
CA LEU A 168 -7.67 13.24 0.57
C LEU A 168 -8.67 13.41 1.72
N GLN A 169 -9.55 12.43 1.92
CA GLN A 169 -10.56 12.43 3.00
C GLN A 169 -10.01 11.86 4.32
N TYR A 170 -8.78 11.30 4.33
CA TYR A 170 -8.19 10.71 5.53
C TYR A 170 -7.92 11.75 6.60
N SER A 171 -8.32 11.43 7.83
CA SER A 171 -7.92 12.17 9.03
C SER A 171 -6.41 12.03 9.28
N ALA A 172 -5.84 12.92 10.08
CA ALA A 172 -4.43 12.86 10.48
C ALA A 172 -4.04 11.48 11.08
N GLN A 173 -4.95 10.87 11.83
CA GLN A 173 -4.72 9.57 12.46
C GLN A 173 -4.69 8.43 11.42
N GLN A 174 -5.56 8.46 10.42
CA GLN A 174 -5.56 7.49 9.33
C GLN A 174 -4.32 7.59 8.43
N ARG A 175 -3.81 8.81 8.21
CA ARG A 175 -2.56 9.03 7.46
C ARG A 175 -1.34 8.44 8.15
N LYS A 176 -1.33 8.38 9.50
CA LYS A 176 -0.26 7.71 10.27
C LYS A 176 -0.12 6.23 9.95
N ASN A 177 -1.21 5.54 9.59
CA ASN A 177 -1.17 4.14 9.20
C ASN A 177 -0.39 3.91 7.90
N LEU A 178 -0.19 4.94 7.08
CA LEU A 178 0.61 4.86 5.84
C LEU A 178 2.10 5.16 6.04
N CYS A 179 2.56 5.33 7.28
CA CYS A 179 4.01 5.39 7.58
C CYS A 179 4.69 4.03 7.38
N VAL A 180 3.92 2.94 7.35
CA VAL A 180 4.39 1.59 7.01
C VAL A 180 4.02 1.24 5.57
N GLN A 181 4.64 0.18 5.04
CA GLN A 181 4.35 -0.27 3.69
C GLN A 181 2.93 -0.86 3.61
N THR A 182 2.18 -0.46 2.59
CA THR A 182 0.83 -0.98 2.34
C THR A 182 0.90 -2.43 1.90
N GLY A 183 -0.10 -3.24 2.29
CA GLY A 183 -0.14 -4.68 2.07
C GLY A 183 -1.07 -5.11 0.94
N VAL A 184 -0.86 -6.37 0.52
CA VAL A 184 -1.78 -7.10 -0.36
C VAL A 184 -2.94 -7.62 0.47
N VAL A 185 -2.65 -8.09 1.69
CA VAL A 185 -3.58 -8.63 2.70
C VAL A 185 -3.58 -7.71 3.93
#